data_03388cc441b47bfab57bdf02a19ca288
#
_entry.id   03388cc441b47bfab57bdf02a19ca288
#
_cell.length_a   1.000
_cell.length_b   1.000
_cell.length_c   1.000
_cell.angle_alpha   90.00
_cell.angle_beta   90.00
_cell.angle_gamma   90.00
#
_symmetry.space_group_name_H-M   'P 1'
#
loop_
_entity.id
_entity.type
_entity.pdbx_description
1 polymer ?
#
loop_
_entity_poly.entity_id
_entity_poly.type
_entity_poly.pdbx_seq_one_letter_code
_entity_poly.pdbx_strand_id
1 'polypeptide(L)'
;MMLEKQIRILIEQYEKEYIDFMQISNLPSYELELFELNLSEINTTGFGSFAQAIYIPKTDEHILCVSSNAELMKYVLFHEFTHILDTEMYAKKDSSKCIYLSGYTEYHASQVELMVLLGENNIRPNKFTFSLDSEIFHKKTVKDYLLQKHQLFMDMMNGKAVTMNAEKLITTLGVLYNYWGLRSVCKMYGQNYIEQIDNTPIIKEFPERMFFVADTFMEGWFDKKKVEQSFGLYSNILREYETFSVK
;
A
#
# COMPACT_ATOMS: atom_id res chain seq x y z
N MET A 1 -19.08 4.54 -18.88
CA MET A 1 -17.82 5.29 -18.99
C MET A 1 -18.06 6.70 -18.50
N MET A 2 -17.38 7.15 -17.47
CA MET A 2 -17.45 8.53 -16.98
C MET A 2 -16.74 9.45 -17.99
N LEU A 3 -17.26 10.69 -18.17
CA LEU A 3 -16.56 11.68 -18.95
C LEU A 3 -15.33 12.17 -18.17
N GLU A 4 -14.23 12.50 -18.85
CA GLU A 4 -13.00 13.02 -18.21
C GLU A 4 -13.29 14.13 -17.19
N LYS A 5 -14.16 15.07 -17.53
CA LYS A 5 -14.59 16.14 -16.62
C LYS A 5 -15.19 15.61 -15.32
N GLN A 6 -15.96 14.53 -15.36
CA GLN A 6 -16.56 13.92 -14.15
C GLN A 6 -15.49 13.26 -13.28
N ILE A 7 -14.53 12.59 -13.91
CA ILE A 7 -13.38 11.98 -13.20
C ILE A 7 -12.60 13.07 -12.45
N ARG A 8 -12.25 14.17 -13.12
CA ARG A 8 -11.52 15.29 -12.51
C ARG A 8 -12.27 15.88 -11.31
N ILE A 9 -13.58 16.12 -11.44
CA ILE A 9 -14.42 16.63 -10.34
C ILE A 9 -14.40 15.65 -9.14
N LEU A 10 -14.50 14.36 -9.40
CA LEU A 10 -14.51 13.34 -8.35
C LEU A 10 -13.14 13.25 -7.65
N ILE A 11 -12.05 13.34 -8.40
CA ILE A 11 -10.69 13.37 -7.84
C ILE A 11 -10.51 14.61 -6.95
N GLU A 12 -10.92 15.79 -7.40
CA GLU A 12 -10.86 17.03 -6.61
C GLU A 12 -11.69 16.94 -5.33
N GLN A 13 -12.83 16.26 -5.38
CA GLN A 13 -13.65 15.99 -4.19
C GLN A 13 -12.90 15.07 -3.22
N TYR A 14 -12.39 13.94 -3.70
CA TYR A 14 -11.68 12.98 -2.85
C TYR A 14 -10.36 13.54 -2.32
N GLU A 15 -9.68 14.43 -3.04
CA GLU A 15 -8.50 15.14 -2.54
C GLU A 15 -8.84 16.01 -1.32
N LYS A 16 -9.93 16.77 -1.37
CA LYS A 16 -10.40 17.56 -0.21
C LYS A 16 -10.73 16.66 0.97
N GLU A 17 -11.46 15.57 0.73
CA GLU A 17 -11.79 14.60 1.76
C GLU A 17 -10.54 13.93 2.35
N TYR A 18 -9.50 13.67 1.54
CA TYR A 18 -8.22 13.13 1.99
C TYR A 18 -7.45 14.12 2.87
N ILE A 19 -7.40 15.40 2.49
CA ILE A 19 -6.77 16.47 3.27
C ILE A 19 -7.41 16.55 4.65
N ASP A 20 -8.75 16.54 4.72
CA ASP A 20 -9.50 16.55 5.97
C ASP A 20 -9.25 15.27 6.79
N PHE A 21 -9.27 14.10 6.14
CA PHE A 21 -9.04 12.80 6.76
C PHE A 21 -7.63 12.71 7.39
N MET A 22 -6.60 13.15 6.68
CA MET A 22 -5.21 13.13 7.13
C MET A 22 -4.87 14.28 8.07
N GLN A 23 -5.76 15.28 8.22
CA GLN A 23 -5.55 16.51 9.00
C GLN A 23 -4.30 17.30 8.57
N ILE A 24 -4.10 17.40 7.26
CA ILE A 24 -3.01 18.17 6.64
C ILE A 24 -3.54 19.46 6.03
N SER A 25 -2.68 20.42 5.75
CA SER A 25 -3.07 21.69 5.16
C SER A 25 -3.32 21.62 3.65
N ASN A 26 -2.60 20.76 2.97
CA ASN A 26 -2.70 20.54 1.52
C ASN A 26 -2.02 19.23 1.13
N LEU A 27 -2.45 18.66 0.01
CA LEU A 27 -1.72 17.60 -0.69
C LEU A 27 -0.67 18.24 -1.61
N PRO A 28 0.52 17.63 -1.81
CA PRO A 28 1.48 18.07 -2.82
C PRO A 28 0.84 18.10 -4.22
N SER A 29 1.24 19.07 -5.05
CA SER A 29 0.74 19.16 -6.41
C SER A 29 1.17 17.95 -7.25
N TYR A 30 0.29 17.52 -8.13
CA TYR A 30 0.55 16.40 -9.05
C TYR A 30 -0.06 16.70 -10.42
N GLU A 31 0.48 16.07 -11.46
CA GLU A 31 -0.12 16.02 -12.79
C GLU A 31 -1.10 14.83 -12.84
N LEU A 32 -2.28 15.03 -13.41
CA LEU A 32 -3.28 13.98 -13.59
C LEU A 32 -3.22 13.42 -15.00
N GLU A 33 -2.89 12.13 -15.11
CA GLU A 33 -2.93 11.36 -16.34
C GLU A 33 -4.09 10.36 -16.32
N LEU A 34 -4.85 10.29 -17.41
CA LEU A 34 -5.91 9.29 -17.57
C LEU A 34 -5.47 8.21 -18.55
N PHE A 35 -5.72 6.96 -18.19
CA PHE A 35 -5.43 5.80 -19.02
C PHE A 35 -6.63 4.85 -19.14
N GLU A 36 -6.65 4.00 -20.14
CA GLU A 36 -7.63 2.94 -20.27
C GLU A 36 -7.06 1.62 -19.74
N LEU A 37 -7.76 1.01 -18.79
CA LEU A 37 -7.44 -0.32 -18.31
C LEU A 37 -7.74 -1.36 -19.38
N ASN A 38 -6.75 -2.20 -19.65
CA ASN A 38 -6.96 -3.40 -20.45
C ASN A 38 -7.53 -4.53 -19.59
N LEU A 39 -8.86 -4.62 -19.53
CA LEU A 39 -9.56 -5.61 -18.70
C LEU A 39 -9.21 -7.07 -19.10
N SER A 40 -8.76 -7.31 -20.32
CA SER A 40 -8.32 -8.65 -20.74
C SER A 40 -6.98 -9.04 -20.12
N GLU A 41 -6.07 -8.09 -19.89
CA GLU A 41 -4.80 -8.32 -19.19
C GLU A 41 -5.03 -8.57 -17.69
N ILE A 42 -5.92 -7.85 -17.06
CA ILE A 42 -6.28 -8.07 -15.65
C ILE A 42 -6.81 -9.48 -15.44
N ASN A 43 -7.68 -9.96 -16.33
CA ASN A 43 -8.24 -11.31 -16.27
C ASN A 43 -7.19 -12.41 -16.47
N THR A 44 -6.08 -12.12 -17.15
CA THR A 44 -5.00 -13.09 -17.39
C THR A 44 -3.88 -13.02 -16.37
N THR A 45 -3.58 -11.85 -15.84
CA THR A 45 -2.45 -11.64 -14.91
C THR A 45 -2.88 -11.57 -13.45
N GLY A 46 -4.17 -11.33 -13.17
CA GLY A 46 -4.70 -11.10 -11.83
C GLY A 46 -4.28 -9.74 -11.23
N PHE A 47 -3.51 -8.95 -11.98
CA PHE A 47 -3.02 -7.63 -11.57
C PHE A 47 -3.57 -6.53 -12.47
N GLY A 48 -4.14 -5.52 -11.86
CA GLY A 48 -4.51 -4.26 -12.51
C GLY A 48 -4.62 -3.17 -11.47
N SER A 49 -3.89 -2.09 -11.66
CA SER A 49 -4.05 -0.92 -10.82
C SER A 49 -5.10 0.01 -11.43
N PHE A 50 -6.12 0.37 -10.66
CA PHE A 50 -7.13 1.34 -11.07
C PHE A 50 -6.62 2.78 -10.98
N ALA A 51 -5.61 3.01 -10.16
CA ALA A 51 -4.85 4.24 -10.06
C ALA A 51 -3.40 3.91 -9.67
N GLN A 52 -2.49 4.83 -9.93
CA GLN A 52 -1.08 4.72 -9.56
C GLN A 52 -0.47 6.11 -9.35
N ALA A 53 0.20 6.31 -8.22
CA ALA A 53 1.05 7.47 -8.01
C ALA A 53 2.48 7.18 -8.50
N ILE A 54 3.00 8.06 -9.32
CA ILE A 54 4.37 8.01 -9.84
C ILE A 54 5.10 9.28 -9.38
N TYR A 55 6.33 9.12 -8.94
CA TYR A 55 7.19 10.25 -8.62
C TYR A 55 8.46 10.22 -9.45
N ILE A 56 8.83 11.36 -10.02
CA ILE A 56 10.03 11.55 -10.84
C ILE A 56 11.04 12.40 -10.06
N PRO A 57 11.99 11.80 -9.33
CA PRO A 57 12.91 12.54 -8.45
C PRO A 57 13.75 13.59 -9.17
N LYS A 58 14.04 13.37 -10.47
CA LYS A 58 14.88 14.26 -11.28
C LYS A 58 14.20 15.60 -11.56
N THR A 59 12.90 15.61 -11.79
CA THR A 59 12.10 16.81 -12.10
C THR A 59 11.31 17.30 -10.89
N ASP A 60 11.24 16.50 -9.80
CA ASP A 60 10.44 16.77 -8.61
C ASP A 60 8.94 16.81 -8.91
N GLU A 61 8.49 15.89 -9.75
CA GLU A 61 7.11 15.85 -10.23
C GLU A 61 6.39 14.61 -9.71
N HIS A 62 5.18 14.81 -9.22
CA HIS A 62 4.23 13.74 -8.94
C HIS A 62 3.24 13.60 -10.08
N ILE A 63 2.95 12.39 -10.50
CA ILE A 63 1.93 12.06 -11.49
C ILE A 63 0.94 11.10 -10.84
N LEU A 64 -0.35 11.44 -10.93
CA LEU A 64 -1.43 10.54 -10.56
C LEU A 64 -2.07 9.98 -11.83
N CYS A 65 -1.80 8.72 -12.12
CA CYS A 65 -2.44 7.99 -13.21
C CYS A 65 -3.74 7.37 -12.72
N VAL A 66 -4.85 7.59 -13.44
CA VAL A 66 -6.18 7.08 -13.05
C VAL A 66 -6.89 6.44 -14.24
N SER A 67 -7.50 5.28 -14.02
CA SER A 67 -8.27 4.62 -15.07
C SER A 67 -9.53 5.42 -15.44
N SER A 68 -9.72 5.64 -16.75
CA SER A 68 -10.89 6.33 -17.30
C SER A 68 -12.09 5.41 -17.54
N ASN A 69 -11.89 4.09 -17.55
CA ASN A 69 -12.90 3.09 -17.91
C ASN A 69 -13.26 2.16 -16.74
N ALA A 70 -12.77 2.41 -15.54
CA ALA A 70 -13.14 1.71 -14.32
C ALA A 70 -13.89 2.62 -13.33
N GLU A 71 -14.55 2.00 -12.36
CA GLU A 71 -15.16 2.73 -11.25
C GLU A 71 -14.05 3.30 -10.36
N LEU A 72 -14.10 4.61 -10.14
CA LEU A 72 -13.15 5.30 -9.30
C LEU A 72 -13.59 5.22 -7.84
N MET A 73 -12.90 4.41 -7.07
CA MET A 73 -13.21 4.17 -5.67
C MET A 73 -12.36 5.06 -4.75
N LYS A 74 -13.01 5.66 -3.76
CA LYS A 74 -12.39 6.58 -2.79
C LYS A 74 -11.15 5.98 -2.12
N TYR A 75 -11.23 4.74 -1.64
CA TYR A 75 -10.13 4.09 -0.93
C TYR A 75 -8.90 3.87 -1.80
N VAL A 76 -9.08 3.65 -3.12
CA VAL A 76 -7.98 3.53 -4.07
C VAL A 76 -7.26 4.88 -4.21
N LEU A 77 -8.01 5.98 -4.38
CA LEU A 77 -7.38 7.31 -4.46
C LEU A 77 -6.70 7.71 -3.16
N PHE A 78 -7.26 7.39 -2.00
CA PHE A 78 -6.64 7.66 -0.72
C PHE A 78 -5.32 6.91 -0.55
N HIS A 79 -5.25 5.67 -1.05
CA HIS A 79 -4.01 4.90 -1.13
C HIS A 79 -2.95 5.66 -1.96
N GLU A 80 -3.30 6.09 -3.16
CA GLU A 80 -2.37 6.80 -4.05
C GLU A 80 -1.99 8.20 -3.54
N PHE A 81 -2.92 8.94 -2.96
CA PHE A 81 -2.60 10.22 -2.31
C PHE A 81 -1.62 10.05 -1.14
N THR A 82 -1.67 8.90 -0.46
CA THR A 82 -0.71 8.60 0.61
C THR A 82 0.70 8.41 0.05
N HIS A 83 0.85 7.76 -1.12
CA HIS A 83 2.14 7.67 -1.80
C HIS A 83 2.70 9.05 -2.18
N ILE A 84 1.86 9.96 -2.69
CA ILE A 84 2.26 11.33 -3.00
C ILE A 84 2.72 12.07 -1.74
N LEU A 85 1.93 12.00 -0.66
CA LEU A 85 2.23 12.65 0.59
C LEU A 85 3.53 12.14 1.23
N ASP A 86 3.68 10.82 1.33
CA ASP A 86 4.85 10.20 1.95
C ASP A 86 6.12 10.48 1.16
N THR A 87 6.06 10.46 -0.17
CA THR A 87 7.19 10.76 -1.04
C THR A 87 7.64 12.21 -0.87
N GLU A 88 6.71 13.16 -0.84
CA GLU A 88 7.01 14.57 -0.58
C GLU A 88 7.67 14.78 0.79
N MET A 89 7.15 14.08 1.81
CA MET A 89 7.64 14.25 3.19
C MET A 89 9.01 13.63 3.45
N TYR A 90 9.32 12.49 2.82
CA TYR A 90 10.44 11.64 3.24
C TYR A 90 11.49 11.37 2.15
N ALA A 91 11.13 11.47 0.87
CA ALA A 91 12.01 11.05 -0.23
C ALA A 91 12.18 12.10 -1.34
N LYS A 92 11.62 13.30 -1.16
CA LYS A 92 11.68 14.37 -2.16
C LYS A 92 13.10 14.58 -2.71
N LYS A 93 13.23 14.56 -4.05
CA LYS A 93 14.48 14.74 -4.81
C LYS A 93 15.60 13.72 -4.53
N ASP A 94 15.28 12.61 -3.85
CA ASP A 94 16.26 11.60 -3.50
C ASP A 94 15.82 10.23 -4.02
N SER A 95 16.36 9.83 -5.17
CA SER A 95 16.01 8.55 -5.82
C SER A 95 16.30 7.33 -4.94
N SER A 96 17.34 7.39 -4.12
CA SER A 96 17.67 6.28 -3.21
C SER A 96 16.65 6.16 -2.09
N LYS A 97 16.23 7.30 -1.53
CA LYS A 97 15.17 7.30 -0.53
C LYS A 97 13.82 6.86 -1.10
N CYS A 98 13.51 7.18 -2.35
CA CYS A 98 12.30 6.68 -3.00
C CYS A 98 12.22 5.15 -2.98
N ILE A 99 13.36 4.47 -3.28
CA ILE A 99 13.42 3.01 -3.23
C ILE A 99 13.22 2.51 -1.80
N TYR A 100 13.89 3.11 -0.82
CA TYR A 100 13.79 2.65 0.58
C TYR A 100 12.47 3.00 1.25
N LEU A 101 11.79 4.05 0.77
CA LEU A 101 10.47 4.43 1.22
C LEU A 101 9.39 3.43 0.78
N SER A 102 9.59 2.69 -0.33
CA SER A 102 8.57 1.85 -0.96
C SER A 102 7.86 0.92 0.03
N GLY A 103 8.59 0.30 0.96
CA GLY A 103 7.96 -0.53 1.97
C GLY A 103 7.05 0.26 2.92
N TYR A 104 7.56 1.34 3.50
CA TYR A 104 6.76 2.13 4.44
C TYR A 104 5.52 2.75 3.77
N THR A 105 5.66 3.30 2.57
CA THR A 105 4.53 3.99 1.93
C THR A 105 3.40 3.03 1.55
N GLU A 106 3.72 1.78 1.16
CA GLU A 106 2.73 0.72 0.95
C GLU A 106 2.04 0.32 2.27
N TYR A 107 2.80 0.20 3.34
CA TYR A 107 2.26 -0.05 4.68
C TYR A 107 1.29 1.06 5.13
N HIS A 108 1.70 2.32 5.00
CA HIS A 108 0.89 3.48 5.40
C HIS A 108 -0.33 3.64 4.51
N ALA A 109 -0.18 3.52 3.20
CA ALA A 109 -1.28 3.59 2.25
C ALA A 109 -2.35 2.52 2.53
N SER A 110 -1.96 1.31 2.89
CA SER A 110 -2.91 0.26 3.28
C SER A 110 -3.58 0.49 4.63
N GLN A 111 -2.91 1.17 5.58
CA GLN A 111 -3.59 1.61 6.80
C GLN A 111 -4.68 2.62 6.49
N VAL A 112 -4.37 3.63 5.67
CA VAL A 112 -5.33 4.64 5.19
C VAL A 112 -6.49 3.97 4.45
N GLU A 113 -6.18 3.09 3.52
CA GLU A 113 -7.16 2.33 2.72
C GLU A 113 -8.17 1.60 3.62
N LEU A 114 -7.71 0.83 4.61
CA LEU A 114 -8.62 0.09 5.49
C LEU A 114 -9.45 1.01 6.38
N MET A 115 -8.89 2.09 6.90
CA MET A 115 -9.64 3.06 7.69
C MET A 115 -10.79 3.70 6.88
N VAL A 116 -10.54 4.04 5.61
CA VAL A 116 -11.55 4.56 4.69
C VAL A 116 -12.62 3.51 4.37
N LEU A 117 -12.21 2.27 4.12
CA LEU A 117 -13.14 1.15 3.88
C LEU A 117 -14.05 0.86 5.06
N LEU A 118 -13.59 1.11 6.28
CA LEU A 118 -14.36 0.99 7.52
C LEU A 118 -15.23 2.22 7.81
N GLY A 119 -15.23 3.22 6.91
CA GLY A 119 -16.07 4.40 7.01
C GLY A 119 -15.55 5.50 7.94
N GLU A 120 -14.28 5.41 8.34
CA GLU A 120 -13.67 6.44 9.18
C GLU A 120 -13.42 7.74 8.41
N ASN A 121 -13.56 8.86 9.14
CA ASN A 121 -13.34 10.20 8.62
C ASN A 121 -12.06 10.85 9.15
N ASN A 122 -11.24 10.09 9.86
CA ASN A 122 -10.02 10.56 10.48
C ASN A 122 -9.01 9.42 10.59
N ILE A 123 -7.75 9.70 10.23
CA ILE A 123 -6.66 8.72 10.27
C ILE A 123 -6.35 8.21 11.68
N ARG A 124 -6.62 9.03 12.72
CA ARG A 124 -6.37 8.67 14.14
C ARG A 124 -7.62 8.95 14.98
N PRO A 125 -8.68 8.14 14.83
CA PRO A 125 -9.91 8.35 15.60
C PRO A 125 -9.67 8.06 17.09
N ASN A 126 -10.31 8.87 17.96
CA ASN A 126 -10.16 8.73 19.41
C ASN A 126 -10.89 7.51 19.99
N LYS A 127 -11.97 7.08 19.34
CA LYS A 127 -12.81 5.95 19.77
C LYS A 127 -13.28 5.21 18.53
N PHE A 128 -12.50 4.26 18.10
CA PHE A 128 -12.83 3.45 16.96
C PHE A 128 -12.52 1.99 17.26
N THR A 129 -13.45 1.12 16.94
CA THR A 129 -13.25 -0.33 16.98
C THR A 129 -14.12 -0.99 15.94
N PHE A 130 -13.70 -2.12 15.40
CA PHE A 130 -14.44 -2.90 14.43
C PHE A 130 -14.26 -4.41 14.65
N SER A 131 -15.15 -5.20 14.08
CA SER A 131 -15.00 -6.65 14.02
C SER A 131 -14.27 -7.06 12.72
N LEU A 132 -13.51 -8.14 12.76
CA LEU A 132 -12.95 -8.74 11.54
C LEU A 132 -14.04 -9.20 10.55
N ASP A 133 -15.26 -9.45 11.05
CA ASP A 133 -16.42 -9.80 10.23
C ASP A 133 -17.17 -8.56 9.70
N SER A 134 -16.70 -7.34 10.00
CA SER A 134 -17.27 -6.12 9.42
C SER A 134 -17.12 -6.13 7.90
N GLU A 135 -18.25 -5.92 7.21
CA GLU A 135 -18.28 -5.79 5.75
C GLU A 135 -17.67 -4.46 5.34
N ILE A 136 -16.79 -4.47 4.35
CA ILE A 136 -16.09 -3.28 3.84
C ILE A 136 -16.51 -2.92 2.41
N PHE A 137 -16.50 -3.85 1.46
CA PHE A 137 -16.96 -3.64 0.08
C PHE A 137 -17.35 -4.97 -0.58
N HIS A 138 -18.34 -4.95 -1.48
CA HIS A 138 -18.78 -6.11 -2.25
C HIS A 138 -19.01 -7.38 -1.39
N LYS A 139 -19.61 -7.24 -0.21
CA LYS A 139 -19.82 -8.32 0.78
C LYS A 139 -18.55 -8.99 1.30
N LYS A 140 -17.40 -8.40 1.06
CA LYS A 140 -16.12 -8.86 1.59
C LYS A 140 -15.92 -8.31 3.00
N THR A 141 -15.48 -9.16 3.92
CA THR A 141 -15.15 -8.74 5.28
C THR A 141 -13.70 -8.28 5.40
N VAL A 142 -13.35 -7.62 6.51
CA VAL A 142 -11.97 -7.26 6.82
C VAL A 142 -11.08 -8.52 6.85
N LYS A 143 -11.59 -9.61 7.42
CA LYS A 143 -10.88 -10.92 7.44
C LYS A 143 -10.58 -11.42 6.04
N ASP A 144 -11.58 -11.39 5.15
CA ASP A 144 -11.40 -11.81 3.76
C ASP A 144 -10.36 -10.97 3.04
N TYR A 145 -10.33 -9.67 3.33
CA TYR A 145 -9.39 -8.75 2.72
C TYR A 145 -7.95 -8.97 3.18
N LEU A 146 -7.74 -9.20 4.48
CA LEU A 146 -6.44 -9.61 5.01
C LEU A 146 -5.94 -10.89 4.37
N LEU A 147 -6.80 -11.93 4.33
CA LEU A 147 -6.49 -13.21 3.71
C LEU A 147 -6.15 -13.07 2.23
N GLN A 148 -6.88 -12.23 1.49
CA GLN A 148 -6.61 -11.97 0.09
C GLN A 148 -5.21 -11.35 -0.13
N LYS A 149 -4.83 -10.34 0.65
CA LYS A 149 -3.50 -9.71 0.52
C LYS A 149 -2.38 -10.69 0.90
N HIS A 150 -2.58 -11.47 1.96
CA HIS A 150 -1.64 -12.53 2.33
C HIS A 150 -1.50 -13.59 1.22
N GLN A 151 -2.61 -14.08 0.68
CA GLN A 151 -2.59 -15.08 -0.40
C GLN A 151 -1.92 -14.52 -1.66
N LEU A 152 -2.22 -13.27 -2.02
CA LEU A 152 -1.58 -12.60 -3.16
C LEU A 152 -0.06 -12.58 -3.02
N PHE A 153 0.43 -12.21 -1.82
CA PHE A 153 1.87 -12.27 -1.54
C PHE A 153 2.42 -13.69 -1.72
N MET A 154 1.73 -14.70 -1.19
CA MET A 154 2.15 -16.09 -1.32
C MET A 154 2.17 -16.58 -2.77
N ASP A 155 1.19 -16.19 -3.57
CA ASP A 155 1.10 -16.54 -4.99
C ASP A 155 2.27 -15.91 -5.78
N MET A 156 2.60 -14.66 -5.48
CA MET A 156 3.75 -13.98 -6.09
C MET A 156 5.08 -14.63 -5.71
N MET A 157 5.21 -15.07 -4.45
CA MET A 157 6.40 -15.78 -3.98
C MET A 157 6.49 -17.19 -4.57
N ASN A 158 5.39 -17.91 -4.72
CA ASN A 158 5.35 -19.28 -5.26
C ASN A 158 5.50 -19.34 -6.78
N GLY A 159 5.19 -18.27 -7.49
CA GLY A 159 5.43 -18.13 -8.94
C GLY A 159 6.91 -18.13 -9.36
N LYS A 160 7.78 -18.60 -8.49
CA LYS A 160 9.26 -18.56 -8.54
C LYS A 160 9.97 -19.34 -9.65
N ALA A 161 9.27 -20.07 -10.46
CA ALA A 161 9.89 -20.66 -11.65
C ALA A 161 10.40 -19.59 -12.67
N VAL A 162 10.07 -18.32 -12.41
CA VAL A 162 10.54 -17.15 -13.17
C VAL A 162 11.56 -16.39 -12.33
N THR A 163 12.75 -16.18 -12.85
CA THR A 163 13.84 -15.40 -12.24
C THR A 163 13.31 -14.10 -11.62
N MET A 164 13.38 -13.99 -10.29
CA MET A 164 12.98 -12.78 -9.58
C MET A 164 13.97 -11.66 -9.94
N ASN A 165 13.50 -10.63 -10.63
CA ASN A 165 14.27 -9.40 -10.83
C ASN A 165 13.97 -8.37 -9.75
N ALA A 166 14.75 -7.28 -9.68
CA ALA A 166 14.57 -6.24 -8.68
C ALA A 166 13.17 -5.61 -8.68
N GLU A 167 12.58 -5.40 -9.85
CA GLU A 167 11.24 -4.84 -10.00
C GLU A 167 10.18 -5.78 -9.41
N LYS A 168 10.23 -7.07 -9.75
CA LYS A 168 9.32 -8.07 -9.17
C LYS A 168 9.49 -8.19 -7.66
N LEU A 169 10.71 -8.11 -7.16
CA LEU A 169 10.97 -8.15 -5.73
C LEU A 169 10.33 -6.94 -5.03
N ILE A 170 10.54 -5.74 -5.54
CA ILE A 170 9.94 -4.51 -4.99
C ILE A 170 8.41 -4.62 -4.98
N THR A 171 7.81 -5.05 -6.08
CA THR A 171 6.36 -5.26 -6.19
C THR A 171 5.86 -6.32 -5.18
N THR A 172 6.56 -7.44 -5.08
CA THR A 172 6.20 -8.51 -4.13
C THR A 172 6.32 -8.04 -2.68
N LEU A 173 7.38 -7.32 -2.34
CA LEU A 173 7.52 -6.71 -1.03
C LEU A 173 6.43 -5.67 -0.77
N GLY A 174 6.04 -4.87 -1.75
CA GLY A 174 4.93 -3.93 -1.64
C GLY A 174 3.65 -4.63 -1.15
N VAL A 175 3.31 -5.78 -1.73
CA VAL A 175 2.15 -6.57 -1.29
C VAL A 175 2.29 -7.07 0.16
N LEU A 176 3.49 -7.47 0.59
CA LEU A 176 3.73 -7.85 1.98
C LEU A 176 3.55 -6.67 2.94
N TYR A 177 4.07 -5.51 2.58
CA TYR A 177 3.90 -4.29 3.37
C TYR A 177 2.45 -3.82 3.42
N ASN A 178 1.69 -3.99 2.33
CA ASN A 178 0.24 -3.78 2.32
C ASN A 178 -0.46 -4.68 3.33
N TYR A 179 -0.14 -5.98 3.33
CA TYR A 179 -0.67 -6.92 4.32
C TYR A 179 -0.34 -6.49 5.76
N TRP A 180 0.90 -6.10 6.04
CA TRP A 180 1.28 -5.60 7.36
C TRP A 180 0.55 -4.31 7.75
N GLY A 181 0.30 -3.40 6.81
CA GLY A 181 -0.48 -2.18 7.02
C GLY A 181 -1.91 -2.48 7.46
N LEU A 182 -2.61 -3.34 6.72
CA LEU A 182 -3.96 -3.81 7.08
C LEU A 182 -3.97 -4.49 8.45
N ARG A 183 -3.05 -5.43 8.68
CA ARG A 183 -2.90 -6.15 9.95
C ARG A 183 -2.65 -5.21 11.11
N SER A 184 -1.85 -4.17 10.91
CA SER A 184 -1.55 -3.16 11.93
C SER A 184 -2.82 -2.42 12.38
N VAL A 185 -3.71 -2.04 11.46
CA VAL A 185 -5.01 -1.44 11.78
C VAL A 185 -5.86 -2.44 12.58
N CYS A 186 -5.86 -3.71 12.20
CA CYS A 186 -6.58 -4.75 12.94
C CYS A 186 -6.04 -4.93 14.37
N LYS A 187 -4.72 -4.88 14.55
CA LYS A 187 -4.10 -4.94 15.89
C LYS A 187 -4.44 -3.73 16.76
N MET A 188 -4.52 -2.54 16.17
CA MET A 188 -4.81 -1.30 16.91
C MET A 188 -6.28 -1.16 17.29
N TYR A 189 -7.19 -1.56 16.41
CA TYR A 189 -8.61 -1.22 16.50
C TYR A 189 -9.57 -2.41 16.40
N GLY A 190 -9.09 -3.58 15.99
CA GLY A 190 -9.93 -4.79 15.88
C GLY A 190 -10.34 -5.32 17.26
N GLN A 191 -11.64 -5.56 17.44
CA GLN A 191 -12.16 -6.16 18.67
C GLN A 191 -11.66 -7.60 18.78
N ASN A 192 -10.96 -7.90 19.88
CA ASN A 192 -10.43 -9.24 20.17
C ASN A 192 -9.59 -9.82 18.99
N TYR A 193 -8.81 -8.95 18.32
CA TYR A 193 -7.96 -9.39 17.23
C TYR A 193 -6.94 -10.43 17.72
N ILE A 194 -7.00 -11.60 17.13
CA ILE A 194 -6.01 -12.65 17.28
C ILE A 194 -5.47 -12.98 15.90
N GLU A 195 -4.15 -12.99 15.74
CA GLU A 195 -3.51 -13.39 14.48
C GLU A 195 -3.92 -14.84 14.13
N GLN A 196 -4.64 -14.99 13.03
CA GLN A 196 -5.12 -16.28 12.55
C GLN A 196 -4.39 -16.76 11.30
N ILE A 197 -3.58 -15.89 10.71
CA ILE A 197 -2.87 -16.19 9.47
C ILE A 197 -1.55 -16.86 9.82
N ASP A 198 -1.37 -18.07 9.30
CA ASP A 198 -0.10 -18.78 9.42
C ASP A 198 0.96 -18.13 8.53
N ASN A 199 1.93 -17.48 9.14
CA ASN A 199 3.06 -16.86 8.44
C ASN A 199 4.22 -17.85 8.18
N THR A 200 4.11 -19.11 8.59
CA THR A 200 5.15 -20.13 8.35
C THR A 200 5.55 -20.25 6.89
N PRO A 201 4.63 -20.20 5.91
CA PRO A 201 5.01 -20.22 4.50
C PRO A 201 5.88 -19.03 4.08
N ILE A 202 5.60 -17.83 4.59
CA ILE A 202 6.39 -16.62 4.33
C ILE A 202 7.80 -16.78 4.90
N ILE A 203 7.91 -17.27 6.13
CA ILE A 203 9.18 -17.45 6.85
C ILE A 203 10.11 -18.41 6.10
N LYS A 204 9.57 -19.42 5.41
CA LYS A 204 10.38 -20.35 4.60
C LYS A 204 11.03 -19.70 3.39
N GLU A 205 10.47 -18.60 2.92
CA GLU A 205 10.91 -17.91 1.70
C GLU A 205 11.78 -16.68 1.99
N PHE A 206 11.73 -16.21 3.21
CA PHE A 206 12.60 -15.14 3.71
C PHE A 206 13.62 -15.68 4.69
N PRO A 207 14.78 -15.02 4.83
CA PRO A 207 15.62 -15.25 5.98
C PRO A 207 14.78 -15.05 7.25
N GLU A 208 14.57 -16.12 7.99
CA GLU A 208 13.62 -16.16 9.14
C GLU A 208 13.80 -14.97 10.08
N ARG A 209 15.06 -14.65 10.40
CA ARG A 209 15.38 -13.50 11.26
C ARG A 209 14.90 -12.16 10.69
N MET A 210 15.02 -11.96 9.39
CA MET A 210 14.63 -10.69 8.76
C MET A 210 13.12 -10.54 8.73
N PHE A 211 12.39 -11.63 8.49
CA PHE A 211 10.94 -11.62 8.56
C PHE A 211 10.46 -11.21 9.95
N PHE A 212 10.95 -11.85 11.03
CA PHE A 212 10.52 -11.53 12.38
C PHE A 212 10.84 -10.11 12.81
N VAL A 213 12.01 -9.60 12.43
CA VAL A 213 12.38 -8.20 12.71
C VAL A 213 11.42 -7.25 12.00
N ALA A 214 11.14 -7.47 10.72
CA ALA A 214 10.23 -6.63 9.95
C ALA A 214 8.78 -6.76 10.46
N ASP A 215 8.31 -7.98 10.69
CA ASP A 215 6.97 -8.25 11.19
C ASP A 215 6.67 -7.55 12.52
N THR A 216 7.63 -7.60 13.44
CA THR A 216 7.51 -6.91 14.74
C THR A 216 7.64 -5.39 14.60
N PHE A 217 8.51 -4.92 13.70
CA PHE A 217 8.72 -3.50 13.50
C PHE A 217 7.52 -2.81 12.83
N MET A 218 6.86 -3.49 11.87
CA MET A 218 5.76 -2.96 11.08
C MET A 218 4.42 -3.03 11.85
N GLU A 219 4.34 -2.29 12.97
CA GLU A 219 3.17 -2.22 13.83
C GLU A 219 2.87 -0.78 14.27
N GLY A 220 1.58 -0.40 14.27
CA GLY A 220 1.09 0.89 14.73
C GLY A 220 1.36 2.05 13.77
N TRP A 221 1.01 3.26 14.21
CA TRP A 221 1.32 4.48 13.47
C TRP A 221 2.78 4.87 13.68
N PHE A 222 3.43 5.26 12.58
CA PHE A 222 4.83 5.66 12.62
C PHE A 222 4.96 7.17 12.87
N ASP A 223 5.90 7.55 13.72
CA ASP A 223 6.46 8.89 13.74
C ASP A 223 7.61 9.00 12.72
N LYS A 224 8.09 10.22 12.51
CA LYS A 224 9.17 10.49 11.56
C LYS A 224 10.42 9.60 11.79
N LYS A 225 10.80 9.41 13.05
CA LYS A 225 11.97 8.60 13.40
C LYS A 225 11.78 7.14 13.01
N LYS A 226 10.60 6.59 13.25
CA LYS A 226 10.28 5.21 12.90
C LYS A 226 10.20 5.02 11.38
N VAL A 227 9.71 6.04 10.63
CA VAL A 227 9.77 6.03 9.16
C VAL A 227 11.21 5.98 8.66
N GLU A 228 12.10 6.83 9.18
CA GLU A 228 13.52 6.84 8.80
C GLU A 228 14.21 5.51 9.13
N GLN A 229 13.86 4.88 10.25
CA GLN A 229 14.37 3.54 10.60
C GLN A 229 13.88 2.44 9.66
N SER A 230 12.66 2.57 9.11
CA SER A 230 12.12 1.60 8.16
C SER A 230 12.92 1.54 6.86
N PHE A 231 13.58 2.63 6.45
CA PHE A 231 14.46 2.65 5.28
C PHE A 231 15.63 1.69 5.42
N GLY A 232 16.28 1.69 6.59
CA GLY A 232 17.37 0.75 6.89
C GLY A 232 16.90 -0.69 6.89
N LEU A 233 15.72 -0.95 7.44
CA LEU A 233 15.11 -2.27 7.43
C LEU A 233 14.81 -2.76 6.01
N TYR A 234 14.17 -1.93 5.20
CA TYR A 234 13.83 -2.26 3.80
C TYR A 234 15.09 -2.50 2.96
N SER A 235 16.11 -1.62 3.09
CA SER A 235 17.40 -1.79 2.43
C SER A 235 18.09 -3.10 2.82
N ASN A 236 18.00 -3.50 4.09
CA ASN A 236 18.56 -4.79 4.53
C ASN A 236 17.82 -5.97 3.91
N ILE A 237 16.47 -5.92 3.82
CA ILE A 237 15.68 -6.97 3.17
C ILE A 237 16.10 -7.12 1.70
N LEU A 238 16.18 -6.01 0.95
CA LEU A 238 16.62 -6.05 -0.45
C LEU A 238 18.00 -6.69 -0.62
N ARG A 239 18.96 -6.28 0.19
CA ARG A 239 20.34 -6.80 0.13
C ARG A 239 20.45 -8.29 0.50
N GLU A 240 19.74 -8.74 1.51
CA GLU A 240 19.73 -10.16 1.90
C GLU A 240 19.08 -11.00 0.80
N TYR A 241 18.05 -10.49 0.14
CA TYR A 241 17.40 -11.19 -0.96
C TYR A 241 18.30 -11.31 -2.20
N GLU A 242 19.07 -10.28 -2.53
CA GLU A 242 20.09 -10.33 -3.60
C GLU A 242 21.13 -11.43 -3.35
N THR A 243 21.60 -11.58 -2.11
CA THR A 243 22.56 -12.63 -1.74
C THR A 243 21.98 -14.04 -1.77
N PHE A 244 20.67 -14.18 -1.55
CA PHE A 244 19.97 -15.48 -1.64
C PHE A 244 19.69 -15.91 -3.08
N SER A 245 19.48 -14.97 -3.99
CA SER A 245 19.18 -15.26 -5.40
C SER A 245 20.38 -15.75 -6.21
N VAL A 246 21.59 -15.63 -5.66
CA VAL A 246 22.86 -16.02 -6.31
C VAL A 246 23.33 -17.42 -5.91
N LYS A 247 22.63 -18.10 -5.01
CA LYS A 247 22.92 -19.47 -4.59
C LYS A 247 21.98 -20.48 -5.25
#